data_a496ac8ffbad54a0fe63d5d59963f297
#
_entry.id   a496ac8ffbad54a0fe63d5d59963f297
#
_cell.length_a   1.000
_cell.length_b   1.000
_cell.length_c   1.000
_cell.angle_alpha   90.00
_cell.angle_beta   90.00
_cell.angle_gamma   90.00
#
_symmetry.space_group_name_H-M   'P 1'
#
loop_
_entity.id
_entity.type
_entity.pdbx_description
1 polymer ?
#
loop_
_entity_poly.entity_id
_entity_poly.type
_entity_poly.pdbx_seq_one_letter_code
_entity_poly.pdbx_strand_id
1 'polypeptide(L)'
;MAVKRTTDLPGIMASIIRQELDSMVRVIYLLSVSDLSERKRLIGQTIDGNKWTVETQKGKQRQIADREMVELANQLQGWTKSVYKFGCAFIHLSSRHAYNSKTPFKSLSDTEKEDILSHMRHYHGGPNSDSPSFEELATYFPLVFEKITSNLECYLKELESNQTIEVMNR
;
A
#
# COMPACT_ATOMS: atom_id res chain seq x y z
N MET A 1 -15.57 -19.50 4.27
CA MET A 1 -16.08 -19.79 2.92
C MET A 1 -15.75 -18.69 1.90
N ALA A 2 -15.72 -17.41 2.27
CA ALA A 2 -15.33 -16.30 1.37
C ALA A 2 -13.85 -16.33 0.91
N VAL A 3 -12.91 -16.72 1.76
CA VAL A 3 -11.48 -16.77 1.45
C VAL A 3 -11.14 -17.76 0.31
N LYS A 4 -11.84 -18.88 0.23
CA LYS A 4 -11.63 -19.87 -0.85
C LYS A 4 -12.05 -19.37 -2.23
N ARG A 5 -13.03 -18.47 -2.32
CA ARG A 5 -13.51 -17.92 -3.59
C ARG A 5 -12.68 -16.75 -4.12
N THR A 6 -11.97 -16.04 -3.24
CA THR A 6 -11.08 -14.94 -3.65
C THR A 6 -9.74 -15.43 -4.19
N THR A 7 -9.27 -16.61 -3.79
CA THR A 7 -8.08 -17.24 -4.40
C THR A 7 -8.29 -17.63 -5.87
N ASP A 8 -9.54 -17.81 -6.29
CA ASP A 8 -9.89 -18.09 -7.69
C ASP A 8 -9.86 -16.82 -8.58
N LEU A 9 -9.72 -15.64 -7.97
CA LEU A 9 -9.72 -14.33 -8.64
C LEU A 9 -8.54 -13.45 -8.18
N PRO A 10 -7.31 -13.89 -8.47
CA PRO A 10 -6.10 -13.24 -7.94
C PRO A 10 -5.95 -11.77 -8.35
N GLY A 11 -6.46 -11.36 -9.49
CA GLY A 11 -6.49 -9.95 -9.90
C GLY A 11 -7.38 -9.08 -8.99
N ILE A 12 -8.50 -9.62 -8.51
CA ILE A 12 -9.36 -8.92 -7.54
C ILE A 12 -8.65 -8.82 -6.20
N MET A 13 -7.98 -9.88 -5.74
CA MET A 13 -7.20 -9.85 -4.51
C MET A 13 -6.09 -8.79 -4.56
N ALA A 14 -5.34 -8.72 -5.67
CA ALA A 14 -4.32 -7.69 -5.85
C ALA A 14 -4.91 -6.27 -5.77
N SER A 15 -6.11 -6.06 -6.33
CA SER A 15 -6.80 -4.76 -6.24
C SER A 15 -7.25 -4.43 -4.82
N ILE A 16 -7.75 -5.41 -4.07
CA ILE A 16 -8.14 -5.25 -2.66
C ILE A 16 -6.91 -4.93 -1.81
N ILE A 17 -5.81 -5.68 -1.96
CA ILE A 17 -4.55 -5.42 -1.27
C ILE A 17 -4.07 -3.99 -1.52
N ARG A 18 -4.18 -3.53 -2.76
CA ARG A 18 -3.79 -2.17 -3.13
C ARG A 18 -4.66 -1.12 -2.46
N GLN A 19 -5.97 -1.33 -2.38
CA GLN A 19 -6.91 -0.42 -1.69
C GLN A 19 -6.65 -0.37 -0.18
N GLU A 20 -6.43 -1.51 0.46
CA GLU A 20 -6.10 -1.56 1.89
C GLU A 20 -4.74 -0.92 2.18
N LEU A 21 -3.76 -1.09 1.30
CA LEU A 21 -2.49 -0.39 1.42
C LEU A 21 -2.68 1.13 1.34
N ASP A 22 -3.54 1.62 0.41
CA ASP A 22 -3.85 3.04 0.31
C ASP A 22 -4.51 3.58 1.58
N SER A 23 -5.39 2.80 2.19
CA SER A 23 -6.00 3.14 3.49
C SER A 23 -4.94 3.24 4.58
N MET A 24 -4.05 2.27 4.67
CA MET A 24 -2.98 2.24 5.68
C MET A 24 -2.00 3.42 5.52
N VAL A 25 -1.54 3.71 4.32
CA VAL A 25 -0.58 4.82 4.11
C VAL A 25 -1.21 6.19 4.37
N ARG A 26 -2.53 6.34 4.16
CA ARG A 26 -3.28 7.54 4.55
C ARG A 26 -3.36 7.70 6.06
N VAL A 27 -3.64 6.63 6.80
CA VAL A 27 -3.67 6.67 8.27
C VAL A 27 -2.28 7.00 8.83
N ILE A 28 -1.21 6.41 8.29
CA ILE A 28 0.16 6.74 8.65
C ILE A 28 0.46 8.22 8.39
N TYR A 29 0.02 8.74 7.25
CA TYR A 29 0.19 10.16 6.93
C TYR A 29 -0.54 11.05 7.95
N LEU A 30 -1.78 10.74 8.33
CA LEU A 30 -2.51 11.47 9.37
C LEU A 30 -1.77 11.45 10.70
N LEU A 31 -1.21 10.32 11.10
CA LEU A 31 -0.43 10.19 12.33
C LEU A 31 0.87 11.03 12.31
N SER A 32 1.45 11.27 11.13
CA SER A 32 2.63 12.13 10.98
C SER A 32 2.32 13.63 11.09
N VAL A 33 1.04 14.01 10.97
CA VAL A 33 0.58 15.40 11.11
C VAL A 33 0.39 15.71 12.60
N SER A 34 1.27 16.50 13.18
CA SER A 34 1.22 16.86 14.61
C SER A 34 0.07 17.84 14.95
N ASP A 35 -0.32 18.71 14.02
CA ASP A 35 -1.43 19.64 14.20
C ASP A 35 -2.77 18.91 14.08
N LEU A 36 -3.49 18.81 15.19
CA LEU A 36 -4.80 18.16 15.25
C LEU A 36 -5.86 18.88 14.41
N SER A 37 -5.76 20.20 14.21
CA SER A 37 -6.69 20.95 13.36
C SER A 37 -6.50 20.58 11.90
N GLU A 38 -5.26 20.49 11.47
CA GLU A 38 -4.91 20.05 10.11
C GLU A 38 -5.30 18.59 9.88
N ARG A 39 -5.07 17.71 10.86
CA ARG A 39 -5.49 16.32 10.81
C ARG A 39 -7.01 16.21 10.63
N LYS A 40 -7.80 16.94 11.42
CA LYS A 40 -9.26 16.98 11.30
C LYS A 40 -9.71 17.51 9.94
N ARG A 41 -9.02 18.53 9.40
CA ARG A 41 -9.30 19.07 8.07
C ARG A 41 -9.10 18.01 6.97
N LEU A 42 -8.00 17.26 7.01
CA LEU A 42 -7.74 16.18 6.05
C LEU A 42 -8.77 15.05 6.15
N ILE A 43 -9.16 14.67 7.38
CA ILE A 43 -10.23 13.70 7.62
C ILE A 43 -11.56 14.21 7.03
N GLY A 44 -11.91 15.48 7.24
CA GLY A 44 -13.08 16.10 6.64
C GLY A 44 -13.06 16.03 5.11
N GLN A 45 -11.92 16.32 4.47
CA GLN A 45 -11.77 16.17 3.03
C GLN A 45 -12.03 14.73 2.55
N THR A 46 -11.64 13.74 3.34
CA THR A 46 -11.92 12.33 3.01
C THR A 46 -13.42 12.03 3.06
N ILE A 47 -14.11 12.50 4.12
CA ILE A 47 -15.57 12.32 4.28
C ILE A 47 -16.33 12.96 3.14
N ASP A 48 -15.90 14.13 2.70
CA ASP A 48 -16.50 14.88 1.59
C ASP A 48 -16.12 14.34 0.19
N GLY A 49 -15.30 13.28 0.12
CA GLY A 49 -14.81 12.71 -1.14
C GLY A 49 -13.79 13.60 -1.87
N ASN A 50 -13.21 14.56 -1.18
CA ASN A 50 -12.23 15.48 -1.72
C ASN A 50 -10.81 14.93 -1.62
N LYS A 51 -9.95 15.38 -2.55
CA LYS A 51 -8.51 15.06 -2.48
C LYS A 51 -7.84 15.88 -1.39
N TRP A 52 -6.90 15.29 -0.70
CA TRP A 52 -6.11 15.96 0.32
C TRP A 52 -5.23 17.05 -0.27
N THR A 53 -5.25 18.21 0.35
CA THR A 53 -4.42 19.35 -0.02
C THR A 53 -3.64 19.87 1.18
N VAL A 54 -2.48 20.44 0.95
CA VAL A 54 -1.69 21.18 1.95
C VAL A 54 -1.36 22.56 1.42
N GLU A 55 -1.25 23.50 2.33
CA GLU A 55 -0.78 24.84 1.98
C GLU A 55 0.74 24.84 1.85
N THR A 56 1.23 25.37 0.74
CA THR A 56 2.66 25.55 0.52
C THR A 56 3.17 26.79 1.23
N GLN A 57 4.48 26.90 1.43
CA GLN A 57 5.12 28.10 2.01
C GLN A 57 4.77 29.42 1.29
N LYS A 58 4.27 29.33 0.05
CA LYS A 58 3.84 30.50 -0.75
C LYS A 58 2.32 30.75 -0.68
N GLY A 59 1.62 30.11 0.28
CA GLY A 59 0.17 30.28 0.46
C GLY A 59 -0.69 29.61 -0.61
N LYS A 60 -0.12 28.73 -1.47
CA LYS A 60 -0.86 28.03 -2.51
C LYS A 60 -1.26 26.64 -2.03
N GLN A 61 -2.47 26.21 -2.36
CA GLN A 61 -2.93 24.86 -2.13
C GLN A 61 -2.24 23.89 -3.11
N ARG A 62 -1.70 22.80 -2.59
CA ARG A 62 -1.10 21.70 -3.34
C ARG A 62 -1.76 20.39 -2.94
N GLN A 63 -2.12 19.56 -3.91
CA GLN A 63 -2.60 18.20 -3.63
C GLN A 63 -1.44 17.33 -3.08
N ILE A 64 -1.75 16.53 -2.06
CA ILE A 64 -0.85 15.50 -1.56
C ILE A 64 -0.90 14.32 -2.53
N ALA A 65 0.24 13.91 -3.03
CA ALA A 65 0.32 12.77 -3.95
C ALA A 65 0.38 11.44 -3.18
N ASP A 66 -0.25 10.38 -3.72
CA ASP A 66 -0.20 9.03 -3.12
C ASP A 66 1.25 8.57 -2.93
N ARG A 67 2.14 8.92 -3.85
CA ARG A 67 3.57 8.61 -3.76
C ARG A 67 4.21 9.20 -2.50
N GLU A 68 3.86 10.41 -2.09
CA GLU A 68 4.39 11.05 -0.88
C GLU A 68 4.00 10.24 0.36
N MET A 69 2.74 9.82 0.43
CA MET A 69 2.23 9.01 1.55
C MET A 69 2.90 7.63 1.59
N VAL A 70 3.10 7.01 0.43
CA VAL A 70 3.80 5.71 0.34
C VAL A 70 5.26 5.83 0.74
N GLU A 71 5.97 6.88 0.32
CA GLU A 71 7.37 7.09 0.67
C GLU A 71 7.53 7.35 2.19
N LEU A 72 6.62 8.14 2.78
CA LEU A 72 6.58 8.36 4.22
C LEU A 72 6.31 7.04 4.97
N ALA A 73 5.32 6.27 4.57
CA ALA A 73 5.02 4.98 5.19
C ALA A 73 6.17 3.98 5.01
N ASN A 74 6.91 4.04 3.90
CA ASN A 74 8.06 3.17 3.66
C ASN A 74 9.24 3.46 4.59
N GLN A 75 9.39 4.69 5.06
CA GLN A 75 10.41 5.02 6.06
C GLN A 75 10.14 4.30 7.40
N LEU A 76 8.87 4.07 7.74
CA LEU A 76 8.48 3.34 8.95
C LEU A 76 8.51 1.82 8.77
N GLN A 77 7.97 1.32 7.65
CA GLN A 77 7.68 -0.09 7.46
C GLN A 77 8.71 -0.80 6.56
N GLY A 78 9.43 -0.07 5.71
CA GLY A 78 10.43 -0.61 4.79
C GLY A 78 9.87 -1.40 3.58
N TRP A 79 8.62 -1.86 3.62
CA TRP A 79 8.02 -2.75 2.61
C TRP A 79 6.83 -2.14 1.83
N THR A 80 6.28 -1.02 2.29
CA THR A 80 5.06 -0.42 1.68
C THR A 80 5.25 -0.05 0.21
N LYS A 81 6.43 0.43 -0.15
CA LYS A 81 6.78 0.79 -1.54
C LYS A 81 6.77 -0.42 -2.47
N SER A 82 7.25 -1.58 -1.99
CA SER A 82 7.27 -2.83 -2.77
C SER A 82 5.84 -3.31 -3.06
N VAL A 83 4.97 -3.32 -2.06
CA VAL A 83 3.55 -3.70 -2.24
C VAL A 83 2.82 -2.69 -3.13
N TYR A 84 3.10 -1.40 -2.96
CA TYR A 84 2.52 -0.35 -3.82
C TYR A 84 2.89 -0.56 -5.29
N LYS A 85 4.17 -0.76 -5.60
CA LYS A 85 4.65 -0.97 -6.97
C LYS A 85 4.07 -2.24 -7.58
N PHE A 86 4.05 -3.33 -6.81
CA PHE A 86 3.43 -4.58 -7.23
C PHE A 86 1.94 -4.39 -7.56
N GLY A 87 1.18 -3.75 -6.67
CA GLY A 87 -0.23 -3.45 -6.90
C GLY A 87 -0.45 -2.55 -8.12
N CYS A 88 0.37 -1.52 -8.33
CA CYS A 88 0.30 -0.68 -9.52
C CYS A 88 0.56 -1.46 -10.81
N ALA A 89 1.55 -2.35 -10.82
CA ALA A 89 1.83 -3.22 -11.96
C ALA A 89 0.62 -4.07 -12.35
N PHE A 90 -0.15 -4.55 -11.36
CA PHE A 90 -1.39 -5.30 -11.59
C PHE A 90 -2.53 -4.44 -12.12
N ILE A 91 -2.78 -3.29 -11.53
CA ILE A 91 -3.88 -2.39 -11.92
C ILE A 91 -3.69 -1.94 -13.37
N HIS A 92 -2.47 -1.64 -13.78
CA HIS A 92 -2.18 -1.27 -15.16
C HIS A 92 -2.26 -2.42 -16.17
N LEU A 93 -2.13 -3.68 -15.70
CA LEU A 93 -2.37 -4.87 -16.52
C LEU A 93 -3.86 -5.20 -16.66
N SER A 94 -4.72 -4.67 -15.78
CA SER A 94 -6.17 -4.95 -15.75
C SER A 94 -6.92 -4.46 -17.00
N SER A 95 -6.36 -3.55 -17.79
CA SER A 95 -6.92 -3.15 -19.08
C SER A 95 -6.88 -4.26 -20.15
N ARG A 96 -6.25 -5.39 -19.87
CA ARG A 96 -6.14 -6.53 -20.80
C ARG A 96 -6.45 -7.83 -20.06
N HIS A 97 -7.66 -8.25 -20.03
CA HIS A 97 -8.26 -9.46 -19.41
C HIS A 97 -7.48 -10.80 -19.43
N ALA A 98 -6.16 -10.79 -19.56
CA ALA A 98 -5.31 -11.97 -19.65
C ALA A 98 -4.33 -12.05 -18.45
N TYR A 99 -4.88 -12.09 -17.22
CA TYR A 99 -4.08 -12.20 -16.01
C TYR A 99 -3.20 -13.47 -15.97
N ASN A 100 -3.62 -14.55 -16.61
CA ASN A 100 -2.91 -15.84 -16.56
C ASN A 100 -1.74 -15.96 -17.54
N SER A 101 -1.59 -15.03 -18.50
CA SER A 101 -0.57 -15.14 -19.55
C SER A 101 0.63 -14.19 -19.39
N LYS A 102 0.62 -13.31 -18.39
CA LYS A 102 1.69 -12.32 -18.17
C LYS A 102 2.19 -12.37 -16.75
N THR A 103 3.46 -12.65 -16.57
CA THR A 103 4.12 -12.47 -15.29
C THR A 103 4.12 -10.97 -14.95
N PRO A 104 3.59 -10.56 -13.79
CA PRO A 104 3.55 -9.17 -13.35
C PRO A 104 4.95 -8.56 -13.25
N PHE A 105 5.96 -9.39 -13.07
CA PHE A 105 7.36 -8.98 -13.01
C PHE A 105 7.92 -8.45 -14.34
N LYS A 106 7.28 -8.71 -15.49
CA LYS A 106 7.79 -8.21 -16.79
C LYS A 106 7.83 -6.69 -16.92
N SER A 107 6.99 -5.99 -16.16
CA SER A 107 6.90 -4.52 -16.17
C SER A 107 7.76 -3.85 -15.10
N LEU A 108 8.41 -4.62 -14.23
CA LEU A 108 9.23 -4.14 -13.14
C LEU A 108 10.72 -4.23 -13.51
N SER A 109 11.52 -3.31 -13.01
CA SER A 109 12.98 -3.40 -13.07
C SER A 109 13.48 -4.57 -12.22
N ASP A 110 14.71 -5.03 -12.45
CA ASP A 110 15.27 -6.15 -11.70
C ASP A 110 15.42 -5.79 -10.20
N THR A 111 15.80 -4.57 -9.87
CA THR A 111 15.84 -4.09 -8.49
C THR A 111 14.46 -4.14 -7.82
N GLU A 112 13.39 -3.72 -8.52
CA GLU A 112 12.04 -3.77 -7.98
C GLU A 112 11.55 -5.22 -7.74
N LYS A 113 11.91 -6.13 -8.63
CA LYS A 113 11.63 -7.58 -8.45
C LYS A 113 12.34 -8.12 -7.23
N GLU A 114 13.64 -7.83 -7.10
CA GLU A 114 14.46 -8.27 -5.98
C GLU A 114 13.91 -7.74 -4.65
N ASP A 115 13.56 -6.46 -4.56
CA ASP A 115 12.93 -5.85 -3.39
C ASP A 115 11.63 -6.57 -3.00
N ILE A 116 10.75 -6.82 -3.99
CA ILE A 116 9.47 -7.51 -3.74
C ILE A 116 9.72 -8.92 -3.22
N LEU A 117 10.57 -9.70 -3.90
CA LEU A 117 10.88 -11.08 -3.52
C LEU A 117 11.56 -11.15 -2.15
N SER A 118 12.48 -10.25 -1.87
CA SER A 118 13.14 -10.15 -0.57
C SER A 118 12.13 -9.92 0.56
N HIS A 119 11.20 -8.98 0.40
CA HIS A 119 10.16 -8.72 1.39
C HIS A 119 9.18 -9.91 1.54
N MET A 120 8.79 -10.54 0.43
CA MET A 120 7.92 -11.72 0.49
C MET A 120 8.60 -12.89 1.22
N ARG A 121 9.87 -13.14 0.96
CA ARG A 121 10.66 -14.17 1.64
C ARG A 121 10.82 -13.87 3.12
N HIS A 122 11.15 -12.63 3.45
CA HIS A 122 11.35 -12.20 4.83
C HIS A 122 10.08 -12.30 5.67
N TYR A 123 8.95 -11.82 5.15
CA TYR A 123 7.70 -11.72 5.93
C TYR A 123 6.77 -12.91 5.79
N HIS A 124 6.86 -13.67 4.69
CA HIS A 124 5.88 -14.71 4.35
C HIS A 124 6.53 -16.06 3.99
N GLY A 125 7.86 -16.18 4.07
CA GLY A 125 8.58 -17.43 3.83
C GLY A 125 8.70 -17.87 2.37
N GLY A 126 8.45 -17.00 1.42
CA GLY A 126 8.58 -17.34 0.01
C GLY A 126 8.08 -16.27 -0.93
N PRO A 127 8.11 -16.45 -2.25
CA PRO A 127 8.43 -17.68 -3.01
C PRO A 127 9.92 -18.01 -3.05
N ASN A 128 10.24 -19.29 -3.25
CA ASN A 128 11.65 -19.77 -3.36
C ASN A 128 12.25 -19.46 -4.74
N SER A 129 11.42 -19.38 -5.78
CA SER A 129 11.84 -19.05 -7.13
C SER A 129 12.23 -17.57 -7.25
N ASP A 130 13.29 -17.27 -8.02
CA ASP A 130 13.67 -15.91 -8.39
C ASP A 130 12.83 -15.36 -9.57
N SER A 131 12.03 -16.23 -10.19
CA SER A 131 11.10 -15.87 -11.27
C SER A 131 9.76 -16.59 -11.06
N PRO A 132 9.05 -16.30 -9.94
CA PRO A 132 7.82 -17.00 -9.63
C PRO A 132 6.74 -16.65 -10.68
N SER A 133 5.88 -17.63 -10.94
CA SER A 133 4.66 -17.42 -11.70
C SER A 133 3.67 -16.54 -10.92
N PHE A 134 2.68 -16.00 -11.63
CA PHE A 134 1.62 -15.27 -10.96
C PHE A 134 0.83 -16.14 -9.96
N GLU A 135 0.60 -17.39 -10.32
CA GLU A 135 -0.11 -18.35 -9.46
C GLU A 135 0.67 -18.62 -8.17
N GLU A 136 2.00 -18.78 -8.25
CA GLU A 136 2.84 -18.90 -7.06
C GLU A 136 2.76 -17.67 -6.16
N LEU A 137 2.78 -16.45 -6.74
CA LEU A 137 2.64 -15.21 -5.98
C LEU A 137 1.27 -15.07 -5.34
N ALA A 138 0.21 -15.46 -6.05
CA ALA A 138 -1.17 -15.35 -5.58
C ALA A 138 -1.42 -16.14 -4.30
N THR A 139 -0.66 -17.21 -4.05
CA THR A 139 -0.76 -17.99 -2.80
C THR A 139 -0.40 -17.18 -1.55
N TYR A 140 0.39 -16.11 -1.70
CA TYR A 140 0.81 -15.23 -0.61
C TYR A 140 -0.12 -14.01 -0.41
N PHE A 141 -1.03 -13.74 -1.32
CA PHE A 141 -1.91 -12.56 -1.22
C PHE A 141 -2.73 -12.51 0.06
N PRO A 142 -3.28 -13.60 0.59
CA PRO A 142 -3.96 -13.58 1.89
C PRO A 142 -3.04 -13.14 3.03
N LEU A 143 -1.79 -13.59 3.04
CA LEU A 143 -0.81 -13.23 4.08
C LEU A 143 -0.39 -11.76 3.99
N VAL A 144 -0.22 -11.24 2.77
CA VAL A 144 0.06 -9.82 2.53
C VAL A 144 -1.11 -8.96 2.98
N PHE A 145 -2.34 -9.36 2.65
CA PHE A 145 -3.55 -8.68 3.07
C PHE A 145 -3.68 -8.64 4.60
N GLU A 146 -3.50 -9.79 5.26
CA GLU A 146 -3.54 -9.90 6.72
C GLU A 146 -2.51 -8.98 7.40
N LYS A 147 -1.29 -8.93 6.85
CA LYS A 147 -0.25 -8.02 7.35
C LYS A 147 -0.67 -6.55 7.24
N ILE A 148 -1.22 -6.14 6.10
CA ILE A 148 -1.67 -4.76 5.89
C ILE A 148 -2.81 -4.41 6.83
N THR A 149 -3.83 -5.26 6.93
CA THR A 149 -5.01 -5.00 7.77
C THR A 149 -4.68 -4.98 9.25
N SER A 150 -3.79 -5.88 9.72
CA SER A 150 -3.33 -5.87 11.11
C SER A 150 -2.56 -4.59 11.46
N ASN A 151 -1.69 -4.14 10.56
CA ASN A 151 -0.98 -2.87 10.75
C ASN A 151 -1.95 -1.67 10.70
N LEU A 152 -2.89 -1.67 9.76
CA LEU A 152 -3.91 -0.62 9.67
C LEU A 152 -4.73 -0.53 10.97
N GLU A 153 -5.14 -1.66 11.54
CA GLU A 153 -5.87 -1.68 12.81
C GLU A 153 -5.05 -1.06 13.95
N CYS A 154 -3.76 -1.36 14.04
CA CYS A 154 -2.87 -0.75 15.03
C CYS A 154 -2.79 0.78 14.85
N TYR A 155 -2.57 1.25 13.62
CA TYR A 155 -2.49 2.69 13.35
C TYR A 155 -3.81 3.41 13.56
N LEU A 156 -4.96 2.77 13.30
CA LEU A 156 -6.26 3.36 13.62
C LEU A 156 -6.44 3.56 15.12
N LYS A 157 -6.04 2.61 15.96
CA LYS A 157 -6.07 2.74 17.41
C LYS A 157 -5.18 3.89 17.92
N GLU A 158 -4.00 4.07 17.30
CA GLU A 158 -3.13 5.21 17.59
C GLU A 158 -3.75 6.53 17.17
N LEU A 159 -4.40 6.57 16.01
CA LEU A 159 -5.09 7.76 15.50
C LEU A 159 -6.28 8.15 16.39
N GLU A 160 -7.09 7.18 16.82
CA GLU A 160 -8.21 7.37 17.75
C GLU A 160 -7.74 7.90 19.10
N SER A 161 -6.55 7.48 19.54
CA SER A 161 -5.91 7.95 20.76
C SER A 161 -5.18 9.29 20.59
N ASN A 162 -5.31 9.95 19.45
CA ASN A 162 -4.63 11.18 19.08
C ASN A 162 -3.08 11.11 19.18
N GLN A 163 -2.52 9.94 19.04
CA GLN A 163 -1.07 9.75 18.99
C GLN A 163 -0.48 10.39 17.73
N THR A 164 0.81 10.65 17.77
CA THR A 164 1.62 11.07 16.61
C THR A 164 2.78 10.12 16.44
N ILE A 165 3.18 9.90 15.20
CA ILE A 165 4.38 9.15 14.87
C ILE A 165 5.45 10.10 14.35
N GLU A 166 6.66 9.98 14.89
CA GLU A 166 7.82 10.67 14.35
C GLU A 166 8.36 9.87 13.17
N VAL A 167 8.27 10.45 11.97
CA VAL A 167 8.97 9.94 10.80
C VAL A 167 10.27 10.69 10.69
N MET A 168 11.40 10.02 10.94
CA MET A 168 12.70 10.63 10.83
C MET A 168 12.91 11.09 9.38
N ASN A 169 12.87 12.40 9.17
CA ASN A 169 13.35 13.00 7.93
C ASN A 169 14.87 12.77 7.85
N ARG A 170 15.30 11.78 7.09
CA ARG A 170 16.69 11.59 6.71
C ARG A 170 17.00 12.37 5.44
#